data_000dc2a3fd18e4c0452c48f39b373bf5
#
_entry.id   000dc2a3fd18e4c0452c48f39b373bf5
#
_cell.length_a   1.000
_cell.length_b   1.000
_cell.length_c   1.000
_cell.angle_alpha   90.00
_cell.angle_beta   90.00
_cell.angle_gamma   90.00
#
_symmetry.space_group_name_H-M   'P 1'
#
loop_
_entity.id
_entity.type
_entity.pdbx_description
1 polymer ?
#
loop_
_entity_poly.entity_id
_entity_poly.type
_entity_poly.pdbx_seq_one_letter_code
_entity_poly.pdbx_strand_id
1 'polypeptide(L)'
;MTKIAVLSDIHGNTTALEAVLADARAAEVEEYWLLGDILMPGTGRRRILDLLASVPITARVLGNWENSLWRGLHRKLDPTKASHRYLLRQCQYILEEISPEEIEDLHNQPMQVHRQFGDLVVGITHHLPDKNWGRELIHTGKQEDFDRLVTDPHASIAVYGHIHQQLLRYGSDGQLILNPGSIGQPFFLDAGLRKDLRAQYMILEFDEAGLSDVDFRRVAYDVEAELQLAKELKLPYFQIYYESLINGIHHTHNQELLYEIAQEQGHDAELDAWLDGGNN
;
A
#
# COMPACT_ATOMS: atom_id res chain seq x y z
N MET A 1 -19.36 -0.92 20.88
CA MET A 1 -17.94 -1.24 20.65
C MET A 1 -17.80 -1.44 19.17
N THR A 2 -16.88 -0.75 18.51
CA THR A 2 -16.66 -0.86 17.06
C THR A 2 -15.24 -1.31 16.80
N LYS A 3 -15.07 -2.40 16.06
CA LYS A 3 -13.77 -2.93 15.65
C LYS A 3 -13.46 -2.55 14.21
N ILE A 4 -12.31 -1.95 13.98
CA ILE A 4 -11.90 -1.41 12.70
C ILE A 4 -10.56 -2.04 12.29
N ALA A 5 -10.54 -2.72 11.13
CA ALA A 5 -9.28 -3.14 10.52
C ALA A 5 -8.66 -2.01 9.72
N VAL A 6 -7.43 -1.67 10.02
CA VAL A 6 -6.63 -0.69 9.26
C VAL A 6 -5.70 -1.43 8.32
N LEU A 7 -6.00 -1.34 7.02
CA LEU A 7 -5.30 -2.00 5.93
C LEU A 7 -4.42 -0.98 5.19
N SER A 8 -3.18 -1.33 4.89
CA SER A 8 -2.24 -0.46 4.19
C SER A 8 -1.29 -1.25 3.31
N ASP A 9 -0.84 -0.65 2.22
CA ASP A 9 0.28 -1.13 1.43
C ASP A 9 0.10 -2.61 1.01
N ILE A 10 -1.04 -2.89 0.34
CA ILE A 10 -1.40 -4.24 -0.14
C ILE A 10 -0.48 -4.65 -1.28
N HIS A 11 -0.09 -3.69 -2.14
CA HIS A 11 0.82 -3.89 -3.25
C HIS A 11 0.48 -5.09 -4.14
N GLY A 12 -0.81 -5.32 -4.37
CA GLY A 12 -1.31 -6.39 -5.22
C GLY A 12 -1.04 -7.81 -4.70
N ASN A 13 -0.63 -8.00 -3.44
CA ASN A 13 -0.43 -9.31 -2.87
C ASN A 13 -1.77 -9.95 -2.50
N THR A 14 -2.27 -10.76 -3.43
CA THR A 14 -3.61 -11.35 -3.34
C THR A 14 -3.72 -12.33 -2.18
N THR A 15 -2.76 -13.24 -2.04
CA THR A 15 -2.75 -14.27 -0.99
C THR A 15 -2.65 -13.67 0.40
N ALA A 16 -1.85 -12.61 0.56
CA ALA A 16 -1.74 -11.89 1.82
C ALA A 16 -3.05 -11.18 2.19
N LEU A 17 -3.69 -10.50 1.23
CA LEU A 17 -4.97 -9.84 1.47
C LEU A 17 -6.06 -10.84 1.83
N GLU A 18 -6.15 -11.98 1.17
CA GLU A 18 -7.13 -13.04 1.49
C GLU A 18 -6.95 -13.54 2.93
N ALA A 19 -5.70 -13.78 3.35
CA ALA A 19 -5.40 -14.20 4.72
C ALA A 19 -5.76 -13.12 5.75
N VAL A 20 -5.43 -11.86 5.49
CA VAL A 20 -5.76 -10.73 6.38
C VAL A 20 -7.27 -10.55 6.50
N LEU A 21 -8.02 -10.61 5.39
CA LEU A 21 -9.48 -10.48 5.44
C LEU A 21 -10.14 -11.67 6.17
N ALA A 22 -9.57 -12.87 6.08
CA ALA A 22 -10.04 -14.03 6.84
C ALA A 22 -9.80 -13.85 8.36
N ASP A 23 -8.61 -13.37 8.74
CA ASP A 23 -8.25 -13.09 10.14
C ASP A 23 -9.10 -11.94 10.72
N ALA A 24 -9.33 -10.86 9.96
CA ALA A 24 -10.18 -9.75 10.38
C ALA A 24 -11.65 -10.17 10.58
N ARG A 25 -12.20 -11.04 9.71
CA ARG A 25 -13.54 -11.60 9.90
C ARG A 25 -13.61 -12.48 11.16
N ALA A 26 -12.59 -13.30 11.42
CA ALA A 26 -12.51 -14.13 12.62
C ALA A 26 -12.38 -13.29 13.92
N ALA A 27 -11.80 -12.09 13.81
CA ALA A 27 -11.74 -11.10 14.89
C ALA A 27 -13.03 -10.26 15.03
N GLU A 28 -14.05 -10.54 14.20
CA GLU A 28 -15.35 -9.83 14.19
C GLU A 28 -15.21 -8.33 13.91
N VAL A 29 -14.32 -7.97 12.95
CA VAL A 29 -14.16 -6.59 12.48
C VAL A 29 -15.42 -6.13 11.75
N GLU A 30 -15.88 -4.92 12.07
CA GLU A 30 -17.11 -4.32 11.54
C GLU A 30 -16.83 -3.32 10.40
N GLU A 31 -15.71 -2.61 10.45
CA GLU A 31 -15.33 -1.59 9.47
C GLU A 31 -13.89 -1.75 9.02
N TYR A 32 -13.58 -1.25 7.83
CA TYR A 32 -12.23 -1.30 7.26
C TYR A 32 -11.79 0.09 6.80
N TRP A 33 -10.56 0.47 7.14
CA TRP A 33 -9.88 1.65 6.60
C TRP A 33 -8.77 1.24 5.66
N LEU A 34 -8.66 1.91 4.52
CA LEU A 34 -7.69 1.59 3.47
C LEU A 34 -6.75 2.78 3.25
N LEU A 35 -5.49 2.60 3.55
CA LEU A 35 -4.49 3.66 3.57
C LEU A 35 -3.72 3.81 2.25
N GLY A 36 -4.19 3.22 1.15
CA GLY A 36 -3.55 3.34 -0.16
C GLY A 36 -2.54 2.23 -0.49
N ASP A 37 -1.89 2.37 -1.63
CA ASP A 37 -0.94 1.43 -2.23
C ASP A 37 -1.54 0.03 -2.44
N ILE A 38 -2.59 -0.02 -3.27
CA ILE A 38 -3.49 -1.17 -3.40
C ILE A 38 -2.97 -2.21 -4.41
N LEU A 39 -2.69 -1.81 -5.66
CA LEU A 39 -2.52 -2.73 -6.78
C LEU A 39 -1.07 -3.03 -7.17
N MET A 40 -0.19 -2.03 -7.21
CA MET A 40 1.17 -2.18 -7.71
C MET A 40 2.17 -2.41 -6.57
N PRO A 41 3.25 -3.19 -6.81
CA PRO A 41 3.64 -3.87 -8.04
C PRO A 41 3.29 -5.38 -8.09
N GLY A 42 2.33 -5.87 -7.32
CA GLY A 42 2.05 -7.30 -7.15
C GLY A 42 1.11 -7.88 -8.22
N THR A 43 0.67 -9.10 -7.96
CA THR A 43 -0.09 -9.94 -8.88
C THR A 43 -1.52 -9.52 -9.06
N GLY A 44 -2.13 -9.01 -7.99
CA GLY A 44 -3.56 -8.80 -7.88
C GLY A 44 -4.01 -7.58 -8.67
N ARG A 45 -4.98 -7.82 -9.53
CA ARG A 45 -5.68 -6.79 -10.31
C ARG A 45 -7.15 -6.81 -9.89
N ARG A 46 -8.04 -7.34 -10.72
CA ARG A 46 -9.48 -7.47 -10.44
C ARG A 46 -9.74 -8.16 -9.10
N ARG A 47 -9.01 -9.24 -8.79
CA ARG A 47 -9.22 -9.99 -7.56
C ARG A 47 -9.03 -9.15 -6.31
N ILE A 48 -8.05 -8.22 -6.28
CA ILE A 48 -7.86 -7.28 -5.16
C ILE A 48 -9.09 -6.39 -4.99
N LEU A 49 -9.59 -5.78 -6.07
CA LEU A 49 -10.76 -4.89 -5.99
C LEU A 49 -12.02 -5.65 -5.56
N ASP A 50 -12.21 -6.88 -6.03
CA ASP A 50 -13.33 -7.73 -5.63
C ASP A 50 -13.26 -8.10 -4.13
N LEU A 51 -12.08 -8.42 -3.62
CA LEU A 51 -11.87 -8.68 -2.20
C LEU A 51 -12.18 -7.45 -1.36
N LEU A 52 -11.70 -6.28 -1.75
CA LEU A 52 -11.97 -5.02 -1.06
C LEU A 52 -13.46 -4.63 -1.14
N ALA A 53 -14.13 -4.89 -2.26
CA ALA A 53 -15.57 -4.66 -2.40
C ALA A 53 -16.42 -5.59 -1.52
N SER A 54 -15.85 -6.71 -1.04
CA SER A 54 -16.55 -7.67 -0.17
C SER A 54 -16.62 -7.25 1.31
N VAL A 55 -16.01 -6.13 1.69
CA VAL A 55 -15.94 -5.64 3.06
C VAL A 55 -16.35 -4.17 3.16
N PRO A 56 -16.92 -3.70 4.29
CA PRO A 56 -17.38 -2.33 4.44
C PRO A 56 -16.19 -1.37 4.67
N ILE A 57 -15.65 -0.82 3.59
CA ILE A 57 -14.59 0.19 3.68
C ILE A 57 -15.22 1.56 3.96
N THR A 58 -14.94 2.13 5.12
CA THR A 58 -15.53 3.39 5.61
C THR A 58 -14.57 4.57 5.56
N ALA A 59 -13.28 4.35 5.30
CA ALA A 59 -12.29 5.39 5.03
C ALA A 59 -11.29 4.92 3.98
N ARG A 60 -10.93 5.82 3.06
CA ARG A 60 -9.89 5.59 2.03
C ARG A 60 -9.05 6.84 1.87
N VAL A 61 -7.75 6.67 1.68
CA VAL A 61 -6.83 7.76 1.34
C VAL A 61 -5.93 7.36 0.17
N LEU A 62 -5.40 8.37 -0.52
CA LEU A 62 -4.58 8.23 -1.71
C LEU A 62 -3.16 7.79 -1.38
N GLY A 63 -2.73 6.63 -1.87
CA GLY A 63 -1.34 6.17 -1.83
C GLY A 63 -0.47 6.75 -2.94
N ASN A 64 0.83 6.55 -2.85
CA ASN A 64 1.76 7.05 -3.88
C ASN A 64 1.81 6.13 -5.12
N TRP A 65 1.46 4.89 -5.00
CA TRP A 65 1.39 3.98 -6.15
C TRP A 65 0.14 4.22 -7.00
N GLU A 66 -0.98 4.66 -6.41
CA GLU A 66 -2.14 5.16 -7.16
C GLU A 66 -1.75 6.37 -8.03
N ASN A 67 -0.93 7.31 -7.50
CA ASN A 67 -0.38 8.40 -8.30
C ASN A 67 0.50 7.89 -9.45
N SER A 68 1.32 6.86 -9.21
CA SER A 68 2.19 6.28 -10.23
C SER A 68 1.38 5.58 -11.33
N LEU A 69 0.34 4.84 -10.94
CA LEU A 69 -0.58 4.17 -11.85
C LEU A 69 -1.34 5.18 -12.72
N TRP A 70 -1.90 6.21 -12.11
CA TRP A 70 -2.59 7.30 -12.83
C TRP A 70 -1.67 8.04 -13.80
N ARG A 71 -0.42 8.32 -13.40
CA ARG A 71 0.59 8.90 -14.30
C ARG A 71 0.92 7.97 -15.47
N GLY A 72 0.94 6.66 -15.24
CA GLY A 72 1.11 5.64 -16.28
C GLY A 72 -0.06 5.65 -17.27
N LEU A 73 -1.29 5.64 -16.77
CA LEU A 73 -2.52 5.72 -17.56
C LEU A 73 -2.51 6.94 -18.50
N HIS A 74 -2.16 8.11 -17.97
CA HIS A 74 -2.12 9.38 -18.72
C HIS A 74 -0.79 9.63 -19.44
N ARG A 75 0.11 8.64 -19.53
CA ARG A 75 1.40 8.74 -20.20
C ARG A 75 2.23 9.96 -19.75
N LYS A 76 2.14 10.30 -18.46
CA LYS A 76 2.88 11.40 -17.81
C LYS A 76 4.23 10.94 -17.22
N LEU A 77 4.68 9.75 -17.58
CA LEU A 77 5.98 9.20 -17.23
C LEU A 77 6.92 9.32 -18.42
N ASP A 78 8.19 9.63 -18.14
CA ASP A 78 9.24 9.78 -19.16
C ASP A 78 9.75 8.39 -19.60
N PRO A 79 9.45 7.90 -20.82
CA PRO A 79 9.81 6.56 -21.25
C PRO A 79 11.32 6.38 -21.52
N THR A 80 12.13 7.45 -21.41
CA THR A 80 13.59 7.35 -21.53
C THR A 80 14.25 6.85 -20.23
N LYS A 81 13.52 6.81 -19.11
CA LYS A 81 14.01 6.33 -17.81
C LYS A 81 13.54 4.91 -17.53
N ALA A 82 14.45 4.00 -17.21
CA ALA A 82 14.13 2.61 -16.94
C ALA A 82 13.09 2.45 -15.80
N SER A 83 13.20 3.24 -14.73
CA SER A 83 12.20 3.24 -13.65
C SER A 83 10.81 3.69 -14.09
N HIS A 84 10.71 4.61 -15.04
CA HIS A 84 9.42 5.01 -15.59
C HIS A 84 8.87 3.97 -16.58
N ARG A 85 9.74 3.31 -17.37
CA ARG A 85 9.34 2.16 -18.21
C ARG A 85 8.79 1.02 -17.36
N TYR A 86 9.46 0.71 -16.23
CA TYR A 86 8.94 -0.23 -15.24
C TYR A 86 7.51 0.12 -14.80
N LEU A 87 7.26 1.36 -14.38
CA LEU A 87 5.92 1.80 -13.96
C LEU A 87 4.89 1.74 -15.09
N LEU A 88 5.28 2.13 -16.32
CA LEU A 88 4.42 2.03 -17.50
C LEU A 88 4.05 0.59 -17.83
N ARG A 89 5.01 -0.34 -17.72
CA ARG A 89 4.74 -1.77 -17.95
C ARG A 89 3.85 -2.39 -16.87
N GLN A 90 4.02 -1.96 -15.63
CA GLN A 90 3.09 -2.33 -14.54
C GLN A 90 1.68 -1.75 -14.81
N CYS A 91 1.58 -0.51 -15.25
CA CYS A 91 0.30 0.11 -15.62
C CYS A 91 -0.38 -0.67 -16.77
N GLN A 92 0.37 -1.04 -17.81
CA GLN A 92 -0.13 -1.88 -18.91
C GLN A 92 -0.70 -3.21 -18.40
N TYR A 93 0.00 -3.88 -17.48
CA TYR A 93 -0.44 -5.11 -16.85
C TYR A 93 -1.74 -4.94 -16.05
N ILE A 94 -1.87 -3.84 -15.31
CA ILE A 94 -3.10 -3.52 -14.56
C ILE A 94 -4.27 -3.28 -15.51
N LEU A 95 -4.06 -2.58 -16.62
CA LEU A 95 -5.08 -2.27 -17.62
C LEU A 95 -5.65 -3.49 -18.37
N GLU A 96 -5.04 -4.67 -18.24
CA GLU A 96 -5.61 -5.91 -18.78
C GLU A 96 -6.93 -6.32 -18.08
N GLU A 97 -7.16 -5.89 -16.85
CA GLU A 97 -8.34 -6.26 -16.05
C GLU A 97 -9.03 -5.07 -15.37
N ILE A 98 -8.35 -3.96 -15.19
CA ILE A 98 -8.87 -2.77 -14.51
C ILE A 98 -9.11 -1.67 -15.54
N SER A 99 -10.29 -1.07 -15.54
CA SER A 99 -10.63 0.00 -16.47
C SER A 99 -9.95 1.32 -16.12
N PRO A 100 -9.79 2.23 -17.10
CA PRO A 100 -9.31 3.58 -16.84
C PRO A 100 -10.13 4.32 -15.78
N GLU A 101 -11.45 4.16 -15.78
CA GLU A 101 -12.37 4.80 -14.84
C GLU A 101 -12.14 4.32 -13.39
N GLU A 102 -11.82 3.04 -13.21
CA GLU A 102 -11.48 2.49 -11.90
C GLU A 102 -10.13 3.01 -11.40
N ILE A 103 -9.17 3.21 -12.29
CA ILE A 103 -7.88 3.84 -11.94
C ILE A 103 -8.10 5.31 -11.54
N GLU A 104 -8.98 6.03 -12.24
CA GLU A 104 -9.38 7.39 -11.83
C GLU A 104 -10.04 7.40 -10.44
N ASP A 105 -10.93 6.46 -10.13
CA ASP A 105 -11.56 6.35 -8.81
C ASP A 105 -10.52 6.09 -7.70
N LEU A 106 -9.58 5.20 -7.96
CA LEU A 106 -8.47 4.94 -7.03
C LEU A 106 -7.60 6.19 -6.79
N HIS A 107 -7.34 6.97 -7.84
CA HIS A 107 -6.53 8.19 -7.75
C HIS A 107 -7.29 9.36 -7.11
N ASN A 108 -8.60 9.45 -7.27
CA ASN A 108 -9.42 10.55 -6.76
C ASN A 108 -9.71 10.46 -5.26
N GLN A 109 -9.05 9.57 -4.53
CA GLN A 109 -9.18 9.51 -3.07
C GLN A 109 -8.49 10.70 -2.39
N PRO A 110 -9.01 11.18 -1.26
CA PRO A 110 -8.40 12.30 -0.54
C PRO A 110 -7.03 11.95 0.03
N MET A 111 -6.17 12.95 0.19
CA MET A 111 -4.87 12.80 0.86
C MET A 111 -5.02 12.52 2.36
N GLN A 112 -6.09 13.04 2.96
CA GLN A 112 -6.40 12.89 4.39
C GLN A 112 -7.90 12.80 4.60
N VAL A 113 -8.33 11.96 5.54
CA VAL A 113 -9.69 11.94 6.09
C VAL A 113 -9.64 11.98 7.61
N HIS A 114 -10.72 12.44 8.24
CA HIS A 114 -10.91 12.38 9.67
C HIS A 114 -12.13 11.51 10.01
N ARG A 115 -12.01 10.74 11.09
CA ARG A 115 -13.10 9.95 11.66
C ARG A 115 -13.28 10.34 13.10
N GLN A 116 -14.52 10.37 13.57
CA GLN A 116 -14.85 10.76 14.95
C GLN A 116 -15.53 9.62 15.69
N PHE A 117 -15.05 9.35 16.91
CA PHE A 117 -15.58 8.37 17.85
C PHE A 117 -15.77 9.05 19.20
N GLY A 118 -17.02 9.40 19.52
CA GLY A 118 -17.28 10.27 20.68
C GLY A 118 -16.53 11.59 20.56
N ASP A 119 -15.67 11.90 21.53
CA ASP A 119 -14.84 13.10 21.54
C ASP A 119 -13.47 12.89 20.85
N LEU A 120 -13.15 11.65 20.43
CA LEU A 120 -11.88 11.36 19.75
C LEU A 120 -11.96 11.65 18.25
N VAL A 121 -11.02 12.41 17.74
CA VAL A 121 -10.80 12.63 16.31
C VAL A 121 -9.56 11.85 15.87
N VAL A 122 -9.72 11.04 14.83
CA VAL A 122 -8.65 10.24 14.21
C VAL A 122 -8.33 10.79 12.83
N GLY A 123 -7.13 11.30 12.63
CA GLY A 123 -6.60 11.70 11.32
C GLY A 123 -6.02 10.47 10.59
N ILE A 124 -6.36 10.28 9.32
CA ILE A 124 -5.93 9.13 8.50
C ILE A 124 -5.28 9.66 7.24
N THR A 125 -4.04 9.23 6.96
CA THR A 125 -3.27 9.59 5.77
C THR A 125 -2.50 8.39 5.23
N HIS A 126 -2.02 8.45 3.98
CA HIS A 126 -1.06 7.45 3.51
C HIS A 126 0.36 7.75 4.05
N HIS A 127 0.81 8.98 3.95
CA HIS A 127 2.07 9.48 4.52
C HIS A 127 1.80 10.82 5.20
N LEU A 128 2.41 11.92 4.77
CA LEU A 128 2.07 13.25 5.28
C LEU A 128 0.77 13.76 4.65
N PRO A 129 0.01 14.63 5.32
CA PRO A 129 -1.26 15.16 4.79
C PRO A 129 -1.14 15.92 3.47
N ASP A 130 0.02 16.53 3.23
CA ASP A 130 0.37 17.31 2.03
C ASP A 130 1.25 16.54 1.02
N LYS A 131 1.69 15.30 1.37
CA LYS A 131 2.65 14.54 0.57
C LYS A 131 2.53 13.05 0.87
N ASN A 132 2.04 12.25 -0.06
CA ASN A 132 1.83 10.81 0.14
C ASN A 132 3.06 9.91 -0.14
N TRP A 133 4.27 10.47 -0.17
CA TRP A 133 5.53 9.75 -0.39
C TRP A 133 6.66 10.37 0.42
N GLY A 134 7.74 9.63 0.67
CA GLY A 134 8.93 10.14 1.34
C GLY A 134 9.48 9.22 2.41
N ARG A 135 10.44 9.71 3.15
CA ARG A 135 11.13 8.96 4.22
C ARG A 135 11.07 9.67 5.57
N GLU A 136 10.26 10.69 5.68
CA GLU A 136 10.16 11.55 6.88
C GLU A 136 9.64 10.75 8.08
N LEU A 137 8.67 9.85 7.84
CA LEU A 137 7.97 9.11 8.89
C LEU A 137 8.54 7.69 9.15
N ILE A 138 9.79 7.41 8.76
CA ILE A 138 10.46 6.17 9.19
C ILE A 138 10.65 6.18 10.72
N HIS A 139 10.78 5.00 11.34
CA HIS A 139 10.87 4.89 12.81
C HIS A 139 11.99 5.73 13.44
N THR A 140 13.06 6.07 12.70
CA THR A 140 14.14 6.97 13.10
C THR A 140 13.94 8.42 12.67
N GLY A 141 12.77 8.74 12.08
CA GLY A 141 12.39 10.09 11.65
C GLY A 141 12.29 11.06 12.82
N LYS A 142 12.39 12.36 12.50
CA LYS A 142 12.34 13.43 13.52
C LYS A 142 10.95 13.54 14.11
N GLN A 143 10.85 13.92 15.37
CA GLN A 143 9.57 14.15 16.05
C GLN A 143 8.71 15.18 15.31
N GLU A 144 9.32 16.27 14.85
CA GLU A 144 8.67 17.36 14.12
C GLU A 144 7.95 16.87 12.84
N ASP A 145 8.48 15.83 12.18
CA ASP A 145 7.84 15.26 10.99
C ASP A 145 6.58 14.46 11.36
N PHE A 146 6.62 13.74 12.48
CA PHE A 146 5.45 13.02 12.99
C PHE A 146 4.35 13.95 13.49
N ASP A 147 4.72 15.07 14.12
CA ASP A 147 3.76 16.08 14.59
C ASP A 147 2.95 16.70 13.42
N ARG A 148 3.50 16.72 12.20
CA ARG A 148 2.79 17.15 10.98
C ARG A 148 1.60 16.26 10.59
N LEU A 149 1.50 15.05 11.11
CA LEU A 149 0.35 14.17 10.91
C LEU A 149 -0.91 14.70 11.60
N VAL A 150 -0.73 15.51 12.66
CA VAL A 150 -1.80 16.10 13.45
C VAL A 150 -2.17 17.45 12.86
N THR A 151 -3.07 17.47 11.87
CA THR A 151 -3.52 18.71 11.20
C THR A 151 -4.73 19.35 11.87
N ASP A 152 -5.56 18.55 12.52
CA ASP A 152 -6.68 19.03 13.32
C ASP A 152 -6.21 19.18 14.78
N PRO A 153 -6.34 20.37 15.41
CA PRO A 153 -5.93 20.56 16.80
C PRO A 153 -6.74 19.72 17.80
N HIS A 154 -7.87 19.16 17.38
CA HIS A 154 -8.67 18.22 18.18
C HIS A 154 -8.34 16.75 17.92
N ALA A 155 -7.46 16.45 16.94
CA ALA A 155 -7.07 15.07 16.67
C ALA A 155 -6.28 14.48 17.83
N SER A 156 -6.77 13.39 18.37
CA SER A 156 -6.12 12.62 19.43
C SER A 156 -5.26 11.48 18.88
N ILE A 157 -5.57 11.03 17.65
CA ILE A 157 -4.92 9.88 17.01
C ILE A 157 -4.59 10.25 15.56
N ALA A 158 -3.40 9.88 15.10
CA ALA A 158 -3.02 9.92 13.69
C ALA A 158 -2.63 8.53 13.21
N VAL A 159 -3.20 8.09 12.09
CA VAL A 159 -2.92 6.79 11.47
C VAL A 159 -2.33 7.04 10.08
N TYR A 160 -1.20 6.39 9.77
CA TYR A 160 -0.52 6.52 8.48
C TYR A 160 0.05 5.19 7.99
N GLY A 161 0.31 5.05 6.68
CA GLY A 161 0.87 3.86 6.02
C GLY A 161 2.29 4.06 5.51
N HIS A 162 2.55 3.66 4.25
CA HIS A 162 3.72 3.95 3.42
C HIS A 162 5.07 3.38 3.88
N ILE A 163 5.33 3.28 5.17
CA ILE A 163 6.65 2.88 5.71
C ILE A 163 6.79 1.37 5.84
N HIS A 164 5.69 0.63 5.70
CA HIS A 164 5.64 -0.84 5.78
C HIS A 164 6.11 -1.42 7.12
N GLN A 165 6.08 -0.64 8.20
CA GLN A 165 6.51 -1.04 9.53
C GLN A 165 5.43 -0.71 10.56
N GLN A 166 5.07 -1.70 11.38
CA GLN A 166 4.20 -1.46 12.52
C GLN A 166 4.88 -0.50 13.50
N LEU A 167 4.18 0.57 13.86
CA LEU A 167 4.70 1.60 14.76
C LEU A 167 3.59 2.12 15.67
N LEU A 168 3.93 2.30 16.96
CA LEU A 168 3.20 3.10 17.91
C LEU A 168 4.17 4.11 18.53
N ARG A 169 3.84 5.39 18.46
CA ARG A 169 4.58 6.45 19.13
C ARG A 169 3.64 7.58 19.52
N TYR A 170 4.17 8.60 20.21
CA TYR A 170 3.42 9.78 20.59
C TYR A 170 3.92 11.02 19.85
N GLY A 171 3.01 11.91 19.50
CA GLY A 171 3.27 13.28 19.09
C GLY A 171 3.79 14.12 20.26
N SER A 172 4.32 15.31 19.97
CA SER A 172 4.86 16.21 21.00
C SER A 172 3.83 16.65 22.03
N ASP A 173 2.56 16.74 21.65
CA ASP A 173 1.45 17.12 22.54
C ASP A 173 0.66 15.91 23.04
N GLY A 174 1.23 14.69 22.93
CA GLY A 174 0.67 13.46 23.50
C GLY A 174 -0.32 12.72 22.60
N GLN A 175 -0.53 13.13 21.34
CA GLN A 175 -1.36 12.39 20.38
C GLN A 175 -0.77 11.01 20.10
N LEU A 176 -1.62 10.02 19.89
CA LEU A 176 -1.20 8.68 19.52
C LEU A 176 -0.97 8.60 18.00
N ILE A 177 0.21 8.16 17.57
CA ILE A 177 0.59 8.00 16.17
C ILE A 177 0.82 6.53 15.87
N LEU A 178 0.10 6.00 14.87
CA LEU A 178 0.02 4.57 14.57
C LEU A 178 0.31 4.30 13.10
N ASN A 179 1.03 3.20 12.84
CA ASN A 179 1.20 2.63 11.49
C ASN A 179 0.87 1.14 11.53
N PRO A 180 -0.05 0.63 10.68
CA PRO A 180 -0.44 -0.78 10.68
C PRO A 180 0.62 -1.74 10.13
N GLY A 181 1.68 -1.23 9.51
CA GLY A 181 2.59 -2.01 8.67
C GLY A 181 2.07 -2.17 7.25
N SER A 182 2.52 -3.19 6.54
CA SER A 182 2.14 -3.50 5.17
C SER A 182 1.55 -4.90 5.07
N ILE A 183 0.46 -5.04 4.30
CA ILE A 183 -0.11 -6.36 3.99
C ILE A 183 0.79 -7.09 3.00
N GLY A 184 1.20 -6.40 1.93
CA GLY A 184 1.88 -7.06 0.81
C GLY A 184 3.39 -7.14 0.91
N GLN A 185 4.02 -6.17 1.55
CA GLN A 185 5.48 -6.03 1.56
C GLN A 185 5.99 -5.49 2.91
N PRO A 186 5.85 -6.23 4.02
CA PRO A 186 6.40 -5.82 5.30
C PRO A 186 7.90 -5.54 5.19
N PHE A 187 8.35 -4.46 5.81
CA PHE A 187 9.74 -4.04 5.73
C PHE A 187 10.39 -3.95 7.10
N PHE A 188 11.64 -4.42 7.19
CA PHE A 188 12.47 -4.30 8.38
C PHE A 188 13.88 -3.85 7.99
N LEU A 189 14.44 -2.89 8.71
CA LEU A 189 15.83 -2.46 8.51
C LEU A 189 16.81 -3.56 8.93
N ASP A 190 16.55 -4.22 10.06
CA ASP A 190 17.38 -5.33 10.53
C ASP A 190 17.19 -6.58 9.68
N ALA A 191 18.29 -7.12 9.16
CA ALA A 191 18.27 -8.29 8.28
C ALA A 191 17.72 -9.55 8.96
N GLY A 192 17.88 -9.69 10.28
CA GLY A 192 17.34 -10.81 11.05
C GLY A 192 15.81 -10.81 11.12
N LEU A 193 15.21 -9.62 11.14
CA LEU A 193 13.77 -9.43 11.19
C LEU A 193 13.10 -9.58 9.82
N ARG A 194 13.84 -9.38 8.70
CA ARG A 194 13.30 -9.52 7.33
C ARG A 194 12.78 -10.92 6.99
N LYS A 195 13.10 -11.93 7.80
CA LYS A 195 12.59 -13.31 7.65
C LYS A 195 11.12 -13.44 8.04
N ASP A 196 10.55 -12.47 8.73
CA ASP A 196 9.13 -12.45 9.06
C ASP A 196 8.34 -11.85 7.89
N LEU A 197 7.85 -12.72 7.02
CA LEU A 197 7.09 -12.36 5.80
C LEU A 197 5.57 -12.28 6.06
N ARG A 198 5.11 -12.41 7.31
CA ARG A 198 3.69 -12.35 7.65
C ARG A 198 3.11 -10.99 7.26
N ALA A 199 1.93 -11.01 6.64
CA ALA A 199 1.16 -9.81 6.35
C ALA A 199 0.85 -9.03 7.62
N GLN A 200 0.96 -7.71 7.57
CA GLN A 200 0.75 -6.83 8.73
C GLN A 200 -0.48 -5.96 8.52
N TYR A 201 -1.31 -5.85 9.54
CA TYR A 201 -2.40 -4.90 9.63
C TYR A 201 -2.66 -4.57 11.11
N MET A 202 -3.64 -3.74 11.42
CA MET A 202 -3.96 -3.34 12.79
C MET A 202 -5.47 -3.37 12.99
N ILE A 203 -5.91 -3.76 14.19
CA ILE A 203 -7.30 -3.57 14.62
C ILE A 203 -7.31 -2.46 15.67
N LEU A 204 -8.21 -1.50 15.50
CA LEU A 204 -8.55 -0.49 16.49
C LEU A 204 -9.92 -0.82 17.07
N GLU A 205 -10.04 -0.82 18.39
CA GLU A 205 -11.32 -0.98 19.07
C GLU A 205 -11.74 0.30 19.76
N PHE A 206 -12.97 0.76 19.48
CA PHE A 206 -13.57 1.93 20.10
C PHE A 206 -14.82 1.54 20.87
N ASP A 207 -14.98 2.12 22.06
CA ASP A 207 -16.18 2.01 22.90
C ASP A 207 -16.69 3.39 23.33
N GLU A 208 -17.61 3.44 24.29
CA GLU A 208 -18.16 4.70 24.82
C GLU A 208 -17.11 5.55 25.54
N ALA A 209 -16.04 4.95 26.04
CA ALA A 209 -14.95 5.64 26.74
C ALA A 209 -13.84 6.14 25.75
N GLY A 210 -13.88 5.71 24.51
CA GLY A 210 -12.92 6.09 23.46
C GLY A 210 -12.19 4.91 22.86
N LEU A 211 -10.87 5.04 22.57
CA LEU A 211 -10.02 3.95 22.08
C LEU A 211 -9.75 2.96 23.22
N SER A 212 -10.27 1.74 23.09
CA SER A 212 -10.12 0.69 24.09
C SER A 212 -8.96 -0.28 23.81
N ASP A 213 -8.60 -0.50 22.53
CA ASP A 213 -7.47 -1.36 22.17
C ASP A 213 -6.82 -0.98 20.84
N VAL A 214 -5.53 -1.35 20.72
CA VAL A 214 -4.71 -1.25 19.49
C VAL A 214 -3.99 -2.59 19.31
N ASP A 215 -4.53 -3.47 18.46
CA ASP A 215 -3.98 -4.81 18.20
C ASP A 215 -3.18 -4.83 16.88
N PHE A 216 -1.86 -4.92 16.98
CA PHE A 216 -0.97 -5.10 15.83
C PHE A 216 -0.91 -6.57 15.40
N ARG A 217 -1.54 -6.88 14.29
CA ARG A 217 -1.68 -8.23 13.75
C ARG A 217 -0.57 -8.58 12.76
N ARG A 218 -0.15 -9.86 12.80
CA ARG A 218 0.77 -10.45 11.82
C ARG A 218 0.22 -11.79 11.39
N VAL A 219 -0.23 -11.89 10.15
CA VAL A 219 -0.95 -13.04 9.61
C VAL A 219 -0.06 -13.82 8.66
N ALA A 220 0.11 -15.12 8.92
CA ALA A 220 0.79 -16.00 8.00
C ALA A 220 -0.07 -16.25 6.74
N TYR A 221 0.56 -16.25 5.59
CA TYR A 221 -0.05 -16.60 4.32
C TYR A 221 0.88 -17.48 3.48
N ASP A 222 0.39 -18.08 2.43
CA ASP A 222 1.19 -18.92 1.54
C ASP A 222 1.98 -18.06 0.55
N VAL A 223 3.21 -17.72 0.92
CA VAL A 223 4.12 -16.92 0.09
C VAL A 223 4.51 -17.64 -1.20
N GLU A 224 4.63 -18.98 -1.16
CA GLU A 224 4.98 -19.75 -2.37
C GLU A 224 3.81 -19.75 -3.35
N ALA A 225 2.57 -19.83 -2.87
CA ALA A 225 1.38 -19.69 -3.71
C ALA A 225 1.31 -18.30 -4.35
N GLU A 226 1.64 -17.22 -3.64
CA GLU A 226 1.71 -15.87 -4.21
C GLU A 226 2.76 -15.76 -5.31
N LEU A 227 3.95 -16.32 -5.10
CA LEU A 227 5.01 -16.33 -6.11
C LEU A 227 4.66 -17.22 -7.33
N GLN A 228 3.96 -18.31 -7.10
CA GLN A 228 3.47 -19.14 -8.18
C GLN A 228 2.39 -18.43 -9.00
N LEU A 229 1.46 -17.74 -8.33
CA LEU A 229 0.45 -16.89 -8.96
C LEU A 229 1.10 -15.79 -9.81
N ALA A 230 2.16 -15.16 -9.30
CA ALA A 230 2.90 -14.14 -10.04
C ALA A 230 3.49 -14.67 -11.36
N LYS A 231 4.00 -15.91 -11.36
CA LYS A 231 4.51 -16.56 -12.57
C LYS A 231 3.40 -16.94 -13.54
N GLU A 232 2.30 -17.51 -13.04
CA GLU A 232 1.14 -17.91 -13.86
C GLU A 232 0.48 -16.72 -14.54
N LEU A 233 0.34 -15.60 -13.84
CA LEU A 233 -0.18 -14.34 -14.37
C LEU A 233 0.83 -13.53 -15.18
N LYS A 234 2.07 -14.05 -15.34
CA LYS A 234 3.17 -13.41 -16.08
C LYS A 234 3.41 -11.98 -15.59
N LEU A 235 3.50 -11.81 -14.27
CA LEU A 235 3.76 -10.50 -13.67
C LEU A 235 5.03 -9.88 -14.27
N PRO A 236 4.97 -8.69 -14.89
CA PRO A 236 6.14 -8.03 -15.43
C PRO A 236 7.18 -7.76 -14.33
N TYR A 237 8.46 -7.90 -14.67
CA TYR A 237 9.54 -7.71 -13.69
C TYR A 237 9.38 -8.61 -12.44
N PHE A 238 8.95 -9.83 -12.61
CA PHE A 238 8.76 -10.81 -11.53
C PHE A 238 9.94 -10.86 -10.56
N GLN A 239 11.18 -10.74 -11.05
CA GLN A 239 12.37 -10.74 -10.20
C GLN A 239 12.38 -9.58 -9.19
N ILE A 240 11.93 -8.39 -9.60
CA ILE A 240 11.82 -7.22 -8.70
C ILE A 240 10.78 -7.47 -7.62
N TYR A 241 9.63 -8.05 -7.99
CA TYR A 241 8.59 -8.42 -7.02
C TYR A 241 9.11 -9.48 -6.02
N TYR A 242 9.79 -10.52 -6.53
CA TYR A 242 10.40 -11.56 -5.70
C TYR A 242 11.40 -10.96 -4.68
N GLU A 243 12.32 -10.10 -5.13
CA GLU A 243 13.32 -9.48 -4.24
C GLU A 243 12.65 -8.59 -3.17
N SER A 244 11.61 -7.87 -3.54
CA SER A 244 10.85 -7.06 -2.58
C SER A 244 10.14 -7.93 -1.55
N LEU A 245 9.48 -9.02 -1.99
CA LEU A 245 8.68 -9.88 -1.14
C LEU A 245 9.55 -10.73 -0.20
N ILE A 246 10.60 -11.39 -0.73
CA ILE A 246 11.38 -12.38 0.02
C ILE A 246 12.54 -11.74 0.78
N ASN A 247 13.22 -10.77 0.15
CA ASN A 247 14.45 -10.18 0.69
C ASN A 247 14.26 -8.78 1.27
N GLY A 248 13.06 -8.16 1.08
CA GLY A 248 12.80 -6.78 1.49
C GLY A 248 13.71 -5.78 0.78
N ILE A 249 14.10 -6.07 -0.48
CA ILE A 249 14.98 -5.22 -1.27
C ILE A 249 14.18 -4.57 -2.39
N HIS A 250 14.10 -3.24 -2.36
CA HIS A 250 13.35 -2.48 -3.35
C HIS A 250 14.27 -1.93 -4.44
N HIS A 251 14.03 -2.31 -5.68
CA HIS A 251 14.83 -1.94 -6.85
C HIS A 251 14.15 -0.93 -7.77
N THR A 252 13.03 -0.34 -7.38
CA THR A 252 12.20 0.55 -8.22
C THR A 252 12.93 1.79 -8.76
N HIS A 253 14.08 2.13 -8.20
CA HIS A 253 14.94 3.24 -8.64
C HIS A 253 16.29 2.78 -9.20
N ASN A 254 16.58 1.49 -9.27
CA ASN A 254 17.81 0.95 -9.85
C ASN A 254 17.71 0.91 -11.38
N GLN A 255 18.12 2.01 -12.04
CA GLN A 255 17.99 2.19 -13.48
C GLN A 255 18.70 1.09 -14.28
N GLU A 256 19.90 0.67 -13.86
CA GLU A 256 20.70 -0.35 -14.54
C GLU A 256 20.00 -1.72 -14.51
N LEU A 257 19.65 -2.20 -13.32
CA LEU A 257 18.96 -3.49 -13.15
C LEU A 257 17.61 -3.52 -13.88
N LEU A 258 16.83 -2.44 -13.80
CA LEU A 258 15.54 -2.36 -14.48
C LEU A 258 15.70 -2.39 -16.01
N TYR A 259 16.74 -1.75 -16.54
CA TYR A 259 17.06 -1.79 -17.96
C TYR A 259 17.49 -3.21 -18.40
N GLU A 260 18.37 -3.87 -17.65
CA GLU A 260 18.82 -5.24 -17.93
C GLU A 260 17.65 -6.21 -17.99
N ILE A 261 16.77 -6.19 -16.97
CA ILE A 261 15.58 -7.06 -16.92
C ILE A 261 14.65 -6.77 -18.12
N ALA A 262 14.43 -5.50 -18.45
CA ALA A 262 13.58 -5.13 -19.58
C ALA A 262 14.09 -5.68 -20.91
N GLN A 263 15.42 -5.65 -21.14
CA GLN A 263 16.03 -6.20 -22.33
C GLN A 263 15.95 -7.74 -22.37
N GLU A 264 16.27 -8.41 -21.27
CA GLU A 264 16.26 -9.87 -21.18
C GLU A 264 14.86 -10.46 -21.34
N GLN A 265 13.83 -9.80 -20.82
CA GLN A 265 12.45 -10.29 -20.81
C GLN A 265 11.59 -9.70 -21.93
N GLY A 266 12.16 -8.83 -22.79
CA GLY A 266 11.45 -8.24 -23.92
C GLY A 266 10.40 -7.18 -23.54
N HIS A 267 10.41 -6.67 -22.31
CA HIS A 267 9.42 -5.68 -21.82
C HIS A 267 9.45 -4.39 -22.60
N ASP A 268 10.60 -3.98 -23.13
CA ASP A 268 10.74 -2.77 -23.93
C ASP A 268 9.95 -2.84 -25.22
N ALA A 269 10.04 -3.96 -25.96
CA ALA A 269 9.30 -4.13 -27.21
C ALA A 269 7.78 -4.16 -27.00
N GLU A 270 7.32 -4.84 -25.94
CA GLU A 270 5.90 -4.88 -25.56
C GLU A 270 5.38 -3.49 -25.16
N LEU A 271 6.17 -2.74 -24.39
CA LEU A 271 5.81 -1.41 -23.96
C LEU A 271 5.79 -0.40 -25.13
N ASP A 272 6.79 -0.43 -26.02
CA ASP A 272 6.87 0.46 -27.17
C ASP A 272 5.67 0.23 -28.11
N ALA A 273 5.32 -1.02 -28.39
CA ALA A 273 4.12 -1.36 -29.16
C ALA A 273 2.83 -0.83 -28.51
N TRP A 274 2.71 -0.87 -27.18
CA TRP A 274 1.57 -0.31 -26.44
C TRP A 274 1.55 1.22 -26.46
N LEU A 275 2.71 1.86 -26.37
CA LEU A 275 2.83 3.32 -26.46
C LEU A 275 2.47 3.85 -27.85
N ASP A 276 2.88 3.15 -28.92
CA ASP A 276 2.62 3.53 -30.31
C ASP A 276 1.15 3.27 -30.69
N GLY A 277 0.55 2.18 -30.23
CA GLY A 277 -0.83 1.79 -30.53
C GLY A 277 -1.92 2.71 -29.94
N GLY A 278 -1.60 3.53 -28.97
CA GLY A 278 -2.53 4.51 -28.37
C GLY A 278 -2.59 5.87 -29.08
N ASN A 279 -1.93 6.02 -30.22
CA ASN A 279 -1.97 7.24 -31.05
C ASN A 279 -2.98 7.15 -32.21
N ASN A 280 -3.88 6.17 -32.23
CA ASN A 280 -4.96 6.04 -33.21
C ASN A 280 -6.34 6.36 -32.63
#